data_af6f6cc87fdec7a3720e1b04ebf1f3ab
#
_entry.id   af6f6cc87fdec7a3720e1b04ebf1f3ab
#
_cell.length_a   1.000
_cell.length_b   1.000
_cell.length_c   1.000
_cell.angle_alpha   90.00
_cell.angle_beta   90.00
_cell.angle_gamma   90.00
#
_symmetry.space_group_name_H-M   'P 1'
#
loop_
_entity.id
_entity.type
_entity.pdbx_description
1 polymer ?
#
loop_
_entity_poly.entity_id
_entity_poly.type
_entity_poly.pdbx_seq_one_letter_code
_entity_poly.pdbx_strand_id
1 'polypeptide(L)'
;MNNKLYGNLIFELSKEGRRGYSLPKNQFGDYDIPASLCRNEDAALPECDEMTVVRHYTNHSENNFGVNNGFYPLGSCTMKYNPVINEEVANMPEFIGLHPLQPAATVEGALDVCEQLQQHLSAIAGLSRFTLNPFAGAHGELTGLMIIRAYHESRGDLKRTK
;
A
#
# COMPACT_ATOMS: atom_id res chain seq x y z
N MET A 1 -11.84 26.64 -25.50
CA MET A 1 -10.49 26.35 -24.99
C MET A 1 -10.39 24.85 -24.80
N ASN A 2 -9.60 24.18 -25.66
CA ASN A 2 -9.39 22.73 -25.48
C ASN A 2 -8.58 22.52 -24.19
N ASN A 3 -9.23 22.03 -23.16
CA ASN A 3 -8.60 21.70 -21.89
C ASN A 3 -7.84 20.38 -22.04
N LYS A 4 -6.70 20.45 -22.77
CA LYS A 4 -5.82 19.30 -23.02
C LYS A 4 -5.15 18.75 -21.75
N LEU A 5 -5.26 19.46 -20.61
CA LEU A 5 -4.63 19.06 -19.36
C LEU A 5 -5.29 17.83 -18.70
N TYR A 6 -6.60 17.66 -18.86
CA TYR A 6 -7.30 16.59 -18.15
C TYR A 6 -7.93 15.54 -19.07
N GLY A 7 -8.00 15.79 -20.39
CA GLY A 7 -8.63 14.87 -21.34
C GLY A 7 -10.12 14.67 -21.06
N ASN A 8 -10.71 13.68 -21.69
CA ASN A 8 -12.11 13.28 -21.45
C ASN A 8 -12.19 12.37 -20.22
N LEU A 9 -13.29 12.44 -19.50
CA LEU A 9 -13.59 11.48 -18.44
C LEU A 9 -13.77 10.08 -19.05
N ILE A 10 -13.46 9.04 -18.29
CA ILE A 10 -13.64 7.66 -18.76
C ILE A 10 -15.08 7.38 -19.16
N PHE A 11 -16.05 8.02 -18.52
CA PHE A 11 -17.48 7.94 -18.87
C PHE A 11 -17.81 8.54 -20.25
N GLU A 12 -17.07 9.57 -20.67
CA GLU A 12 -17.21 10.20 -21.98
C GLU A 12 -16.58 9.36 -23.10
N LEU A 13 -15.68 8.45 -22.73
CA LEU A 13 -15.03 7.50 -23.63
C LEU A 13 -15.81 6.19 -23.77
N SER A 14 -16.86 6.01 -22.97
CA SER A 14 -17.72 4.83 -22.98
C SER A 14 -18.38 4.63 -24.33
N LYS A 15 -18.42 3.40 -24.81
CA LYS A 15 -19.15 2.99 -25.99
C LYS A 15 -19.81 1.64 -25.74
N GLU A 16 -21.12 1.59 -25.97
CA GLU A 16 -21.93 0.41 -25.75
C GLU A 16 -21.32 -0.85 -26.39
N GLY A 17 -21.33 -1.95 -25.66
CA GLY A 17 -20.83 -3.25 -26.09
C GLY A 17 -19.31 -3.43 -25.97
N ARG A 18 -18.53 -2.43 -25.56
CA ARG A 18 -17.09 -2.59 -25.35
C ARG A 18 -16.78 -3.21 -24.00
N ARG A 19 -15.78 -4.09 -23.98
CA ARG A 19 -15.27 -4.75 -22.75
C ARG A 19 -13.76 -4.65 -22.69
N GLY A 20 -13.24 -4.28 -21.52
CA GLY A 20 -11.81 -4.20 -21.25
C GLY A 20 -11.25 -5.41 -20.51
N TYR A 21 -12.12 -6.27 -19.96
CA TYR A 21 -11.71 -7.41 -19.17
C TYR A 21 -12.73 -8.54 -19.24
N SER A 22 -12.24 -9.78 -19.17
CA SER A 22 -13.06 -10.99 -19.06
C SER A 22 -12.93 -11.56 -17.66
N LEU A 23 -14.00 -11.56 -16.89
CA LEU A 23 -14.00 -12.18 -15.56
C LEU A 23 -13.81 -13.70 -15.68
N PRO A 24 -13.07 -14.34 -14.75
CA PRO A 24 -13.01 -15.78 -14.68
C PRO A 24 -14.40 -16.36 -14.43
N LYS A 25 -14.61 -17.62 -14.83
CA LYS A 25 -15.87 -18.31 -14.56
C LYS A 25 -16.14 -18.34 -13.07
N ASN A 26 -17.40 -18.06 -12.70
CA ASN A 26 -17.84 -18.19 -11.31
C ASN A 26 -17.67 -19.66 -10.85
N GLN A 27 -16.84 -19.87 -9.84
CA GLN A 27 -16.55 -21.19 -9.27
C GLN A 27 -17.45 -21.53 -8.09
N PHE A 28 -18.21 -20.57 -7.59
CA PHE A 28 -19.02 -20.71 -6.37
C PHE A 28 -20.51 -20.88 -6.63
N GLY A 29 -20.91 -20.94 -7.90
CA GLY A 29 -22.32 -20.99 -8.32
C GLY A 29 -23.02 -19.64 -8.24
N ASP A 30 -24.26 -19.61 -8.65
CA ASP A 30 -25.09 -18.43 -8.57
C ASP A 30 -25.80 -18.38 -7.19
N TYR A 31 -25.72 -17.22 -6.56
CA TYR A 31 -26.42 -16.97 -5.30
C TYR A 31 -27.59 -16.02 -5.55
N ASP A 32 -28.78 -16.41 -5.10
CA ASP A 32 -29.94 -15.53 -5.11
C ASP A 32 -29.76 -14.44 -4.04
N ILE A 33 -29.56 -13.22 -4.47
CA ILE A 33 -29.54 -12.05 -3.60
C ILE A 33 -30.99 -11.61 -3.39
N PRO A 34 -31.47 -11.44 -2.15
CA PRO A 34 -32.82 -10.95 -1.89
C PRO A 34 -33.09 -9.65 -2.64
N ALA A 35 -34.22 -9.56 -3.34
CA ALA A 35 -34.58 -8.39 -4.18
C ALA A 35 -34.54 -7.07 -3.39
N SER A 36 -34.79 -7.11 -2.08
CA SER A 36 -34.68 -5.93 -1.20
C SER A 36 -33.26 -5.40 -1.02
N LEU A 37 -32.23 -6.19 -1.36
CA LEU A 37 -30.80 -5.81 -1.32
C LEU A 37 -30.25 -5.50 -2.71
N CYS A 38 -31.04 -5.75 -3.76
CA CYS A 38 -30.64 -5.45 -5.12
C CYS A 38 -31.03 -4.01 -5.50
N ARG A 39 -30.22 -3.38 -6.32
CA ARG A 39 -30.57 -2.11 -6.96
C ARG A 39 -31.63 -2.37 -8.05
N ASN A 40 -32.47 -1.39 -8.32
CA ASN A 40 -33.53 -1.49 -9.35
C ASN A 40 -32.99 -1.25 -10.76
N GLU A 41 -31.85 -0.63 -10.90
CA GLU A 41 -31.21 -0.28 -12.16
C GLU A 41 -29.74 -0.71 -12.15
N ASP A 42 -29.20 -1.04 -13.31
CA ASP A 42 -27.79 -1.35 -13.44
C ASP A 42 -26.92 -0.14 -13.12
N ALA A 43 -25.73 -0.40 -12.60
CA ALA A 43 -24.77 0.67 -12.36
C ALA A 43 -24.34 1.30 -13.68
N ALA A 44 -24.38 2.63 -13.76
CA ALA A 44 -23.91 3.38 -14.92
C ALA A 44 -22.36 3.35 -15.01
N LEU A 45 -21.81 2.16 -15.27
CA LEU A 45 -20.36 1.95 -15.44
C LEU A 45 -19.98 2.22 -16.90
N PRO A 46 -18.76 2.75 -17.16
CA PRO A 46 -18.31 2.97 -18.53
C PRO A 46 -17.97 1.64 -19.22
N GLU A 47 -18.43 1.51 -20.45
CA GLU A 47 -18.08 0.38 -21.32
C GLU A 47 -16.89 0.76 -22.20
N CYS A 48 -15.71 0.26 -21.87
CA CYS A 48 -14.45 0.59 -22.52
C CYS A 48 -13.66 -0.67 -22.87
N ASP A 49 -12.93 -0.62 -23.98
CA ASP A 49 -11.91 -1.63 -24.29
C ASP A 49 -10.63 -1.41 -23.46
N GLU A 50 -9.81 -2.44 -23.36
CA GLU A 50 -8.55 -2.43 -22.60
C GLU A 50 -7.64 -1.27 -23.01
N MET A 51 -7.50 -1.04 -24.33
CA MET A 51 -6.63 0.02 -24.85
C MET A 51 -7.10 1.41 -24.39
N THR A 52 -8.40 1.65 -24.40
CA THR A 52 -9.01 2.92 -23.95
C THR A 52 -8.73 3.11 -22.46
N VAL A 53 -8.93 2.09 -21.64
CA VAL A 53 -8.69 2.14 -20.19
C VAL A 53 -7.21 2.41 -19.89
N VAL A 54 -6.32 1.62 -20.47
CA VAL A 54 -4.87 1.74 -20.24
C VAL A 54 -4.37 3.12 -20.65
N ARG A 55 -4.73 3.60 -21.85
CA ARG A 55 -4.31 4.92 -22.33
C ARG A 55 -4.86 6.06 -21.48
N HIS A 56 -6.12 5.96 -21.07
CA HIS A 56 -6.73 6.97 -20.20
C HIS A 56 -5.96 7.15 -18.89
N TYR A 57 -5.73 6.06 -18.17
CA TYR A 57 -5.04 6.12 -16.88
C TYR A 57 -3.53 6.38 -17.01
N THR A 58 -2.88 5.92 -18.07
CA THR A 58 -1.49 6.27 -18.36
C THR A 58 -1.33 7.77 -18.56
N ASN A 59 -2.20 8.38 -19.38
CA ASN A 59 -2.17 9.83 -19.60
C ASN A 59 -2.42 10.62 -18.30
N HIS A 60 -3.32 10.14 -17.43
CA HIS A 60 -3.52 10.76 -16.12
C HIS A 60 -2.30 10.59 -15.20
N SER A 61 -1.66 9.43 -15.22
CA SER A 61 -0.43 9.17 -14.50
C SER A 61 0.69 10.14 -14.92
N GLU A 62 0.85 10.38 -16.21
CA GLU A 62 1.85 11.32 -16.75
C GLU A 62 1.60 12.78 -16.36
N ASN A 63 0.34 13.14 -16.09
CA ASN A 63 -0.03 14.47 -15.60
C ASN A 63 0.22 14.66 -14.09
N ASN A 64 0.58 13.60 -13.37
CA ASN A 64 0.90 13.65 -11.96
C ASN A 64 2.42 13.55 -11.75
N PHE A 65 2.94 14.40 -10.89
CA PHE A 65 4.35 14.32 -10.51
C PHE A 65 4.53 13.27 -9.42
N GLY A 66 5.40 12.30 -9.67
CA GLY A 66 5.72 11.23 -8.74
C GLY A 66 7.23 11.09 -8.50
N VAL A 67 7.61 10.28 -7.54
CA VAL A 67 9.02 10.04 -7.18
C VAL A 67 9.82 9.41 -8.32
N ASN A 68 9.15 8.73 -9.26
CA ASN A 68 9.79 8.15 -10.45
C ASN A 68 10.04 9.19 -11.58
N ASN A 69 9.33 10.32 -11.53
CA ASN A 69 9.48 11.40 -12.51
C ASN A 69 10.58 12.39 -12.13
N GLY A 70 10.91 12.48 -10.84
CA GLY A 70 11.93 13.38 -10.34
C GLY A 70 11.92 13.52 -8.82
N PHE A 71 12.69 14.47 -8.32
CA PHE A 71 12.79 14.73 -6.90
C PHE A 71 11.46 15.27 -6.35
N TYR A 72 10.86 14.55 -5.42
CA TYR A 72 9.60 14.95 -4.79
C TYR A 72 9.85 15.83 -3.56
N PRO A 73 9.34 17.07 -3.51
CA PRO A 73 9.76 18.07 -2.54
C PRO A 73 9.13 17.91 -1.14
N LEU A 74 8.25 16.93 -0.92
CA LEU A 74 7.61 16.70 0.37
C LEU A 74 8.35 15.64 1.19
N GLY A 75 8.41 15.83 2.51
CA GLY A 75 9.22 15.01 3.41
C GLY A 75 8.47 14.23 4.48
N SER A 76 7.21 14.57 4.76
CA SER A 76 6.46 14.06 5.92
C SER A 76 5.90 12.63 5.77
N CYS A 77 5.92 12.05 4.58
CA CYS A 77 5.37 10.72 4.29
C CYS A 77 6.39 9.85 3.56
N THR A 78 5.96 8.68 3.09
CA THR A 78 6.75 7.73 2.29
C THR A 78 7.04 8.26 0.88
N MET A 79 7.33 9.54 0.73
CA MET A 79 7.56 10.20 -0.57
C MET A 79 9.03 10.16 -0.99
N LYS A 80 9.74 9.09 -0.67
CA LYS A 80 11.13 8.85 -1.06
C LYS A 80 11.14 7.85 -2.19
N TYR A 81 12.16 7.96 -3.04
CA TYR A 81 12.36 6.97 -4.08
C TYR A 81 12.53 5.59 -3.45
N ASN A 82 11.69 4.64 -3.88
CA ASN A 82 11.82 3.23 -3.53
C ASN A 82 12.39 2.50 -4.75
N PRO A 83 13.58 1.90 -4.67
CA PRO A 83 14.13 1.13 -5.78
C PRO A 83 13.14 0.07 -6.27
N VAL A 84 12.96 -0.02 -7.59
CA VAL A 84 11.99 -0.93 -8.22
C VAL A 84 12.23 -2.39 -7.81
N ILE A 85 13.49 -2.78 -7.64
CA ILE A 85 13.87 -4.11 -7.18
C ILE A 85 13.25 -4.47 -5.80
N ASN A 86 12.97 -3.48 -4.96
CA ASN A 86 12.34 -3.75 -3.67
C ASN A 86 10.93 -4.31 -3.83
N GLU A 87 10.19 -3.82 -4.82
CA GLU A 87 8.85 -4.33 -5.15
C GLU A 87 8.93 -5.74 -5.75
N GLU A 88 9.90 -5.99 -6.61
CA GLU A 88 10.12 -7.32 -7.21
C GLU A 88 10.42 -8.36 -6.12
N VAL A 89 11.36 -8.05 -5.22
CA VAL A 89 11.74 -8.95 -4.12
C VAL A 89 10.58 -9.14 -3.13
N ALA A 90 9.89 -8.07 -2.75
CA ALA A 90 8.76 -8.14 -1.82
C ALA A 90 7.59 -8.98 -2.35
N ASN A 91 7.44 -9.06 -3.69
CA ASN A 91 6.40 -9.85 -4.33
C ASN A 91 6.81 -11.30 -4.65
N MET A 92 8.01 -11.73 -4.29
CA MET A 92 8.41 -13.14 -4.47
C MET A 92 7.51 -14.06 -3.66
N PRO A 93 7.10 -15.23 -4.22
CA PRO A 93 6.22 -16.18 -3.51
C PRO A 93 6.74 -16.61 -2.13
N GLU A 94 8.04 -16.66 -1.97
CA GLU A 94 8.74 -17.03 -0.74
C GLU A 94 8.51 -16.00 0.38
N PHE A 95 8.25 -14.74 0.04
CA PHE A 95 7.95 -13.67 1.00
C PHE A 95 6.45 -13.47 1.20
N ILE A 96 5.67 -13.37 0.12
CA ILE A 96 4.22 -13.12 0.24
C ILE A 96 3.45 -14.32 0.79
N GLY A 97 4.00 -15.54 0.68
CA GLY A 97 3.39 -16.76 1.21
C GLY A 97 3.60 -16.98 2.71
N LEU A 98 4.32 -16.10 3.40
CA LEU A 98 4.59 -16.22 4.82
C LEU A 98 3.40 -15.71 5.66
N HIS A 99 3.10 -16.44 6.75
CA HIS A 99 2.11 -15.99 7.73
C HIS A 99 2.81 -15.45 8.98
N PRO A 100 2.40 -14.29 9.54
CA PRO A 100 3.10 -13.65 10.66
C PRO A 100 3.11 -14.49 11.96
N LEU A 101 2.19 -15.44 12.10
CA LEU A 101 2.10 -16.33 13.28
C LEU A 101 2.60 -17.74 13.03
N GLN A 102 3.25 -18.02 11.89
CA GLN A 102 3.81 -19.34 11.68
C GLN A 102 5.06 -19.57 12.56
N PRO A 103 5.44 -20.83 12.88
CA PRO A 103 6.57 -21.10 13.74
C PRO A 103 7.88 -20.47 13.23
N ALA A 104 8.65 -19.85 14.13
CA ALA A 104 9.90 -19.15 13.79
C ALA A 104 10.88 -19.99 12.99
N ALA A 105 10.99 -21.28 13.30
CA ALA A 105 11.86 -22.23 12.57
C ALA A 105 11.50 -22.40 11.09
N THR A 106 10.32 -21.95 10.65
CA THR A 106 9.90 -22.03 9.25
C THR A 106 10.09 -20.71 8.49
N VAL A 107 10.54 -19.65 9.17
CA VAL A 107 10.72 -18.29 8.63
C VAL A 107 12.06 -17.67 9.01
N GLU A 108 13.06 -18.48 9.32
CA GLU A 108 14.38 -18.03 9.78
C GLU A 108 15.00 -16.97 8.86
N GLY A 109 14.94 -17.18 7.54
CA GLY A 109 15.48 -16.22 6.57
C GLY A 109 14.77 -14.86 6.61
N ALA A 110 13.45 -14.81 6.83
CA ALA A 110 12.72 -13.55 6.97
C ALA A 110 13.06 -12.84 8.30
N LEU A 111 13.28 -13.60 9.36
CA LEU A 111 13.72 -13.07 10.64
C LEU A 111 15.16 -12.53 10.55
N ASP A 112 16.04 -13.19 9.82
CA ASP A 112 17.41 -12.71 9.55
C ASP A 112 17.41 -11.39 8.79
N VAL A 113 16.56 -11.22 7.80
CA VAL A 113 16.39 -9.92 7.09
C VAL A 113 16.00 -8.82 8.09
N CYS A 114 15.05 -9.09 8.99
CA CYS A 114 14.62 -8.14 10.00
C CYS A 114 15.77 -7.80 10.98
N GLU A 115 16.52 -8.80 11.44
CA GLU A 115 17.64 -8.61 12.36
C GLU A 115 18.75 -7.77 11.71
N GLN A 116 19.14 -8.08 10.49
CA GLN A 116 20.14 -7.32 9.74
C GLN A 116 19.72 -5.87 9.53
N LEU A 117 18.44 -5.63 9.19
CA LEU A 117 17.93 -4.28 9.04
C LEU A 117 18.01 -3.49 10.36
N GLN A 118 17.67 -4.11 11.50
CA GLN A 118 17.81 -3.47 12.81
C GLN A 118 19.27 -3.11 13.09
N GLN A 119 20.22 -4.00 12.79
CA GLN A 119 21.65 -3.76 12.96
C GLN A 119 22.14 -2.59 12.10
N HIS A 120 21.74 -2.54 10.83
CA HIS A 120 22.08 -1.46 9.92
C HIS A 120 21.53 -0.12 10.41
N LEU A 121 20.25 -0.08 10.81
CA LEU A 121 19.62 1.12 11.36
C LEU A 121 20.30 1.58 12.65
N SER A 122 20.71 0.65 13.52
CA SER A 122 21.46 0.94 14.74
C SER A 122 22.80 1.59 14.43
N ALA A 123 23.52 1.06 13.45
CA ALA A 123 24.81 1.61 13.02
C ALA A 123 24.68 3.02 12.42
N ILE A 124 23.66 3.25 11.60
CA ILE A 124 23.42 4.56 10.95
C ILE A 124 23.00 5.63 11.97
N ALA A 125 22.09 5.28 12.88
CA ALA A 125 21.50 6.23 13.82
C ALA A 125 22.27 6.38 15.14
N GLY A 126 23.23 5.50 15.42
CA GLY A 126 23.95 5.48 16.70
C GLY A 126 23.07 5.06 17.89
N LEU A 127 21.98 4.37 17.66
CA LEU A 127 21.05 3.85 18.67
C LEU A 127 21.26 2.34 18.86
N SER A 128 21.00 1.86 20.08
CA SER A 128 21.31 0.45 20.41
C SER A 128 20.34 -0.56 19.80
N ARG A 129 19.08 -0.18 19.53
CA ARG A 129 18.06 -1.07 18.98
C ARG A 129 16.98 -0.31 18.22
N PHE A 130 16.36 -1.03 17.30
CA PHE A 130 15.19 -0.58 16.53
C PHE A 130 14.06 -1.60 16.61
N THR A 131 12.83 -1.15 16.48
CA THR A 131 11.68 -2.02 16.22
C THR A 131 11.16 -1.78 14.80
N LEU A 132 10.79 -2.85 14.11
CA LEU A 132 10.21 -2.82 12.75
C LEU A 132 8.70 -3.05 12.76
N ASN A 133 8.07 -3.09 13.96
CA ASN A 133 6.63 -3.35 14.09
C ASN A 133 5.71 -2.20 13.66
N PRO A 134 6.08 -0.91 13.78
CA PRO A 134 5.22 0.18 13.32
C PRO A 134 4.97 0.12 11.82
N PHE A 135 3.69 0.20 11.41
CA PHE A 135 3.28 0.14 10.00
C PHE A 135 3.29 1.50 9.28
N ALA A 136 3.28 2.59 10.03
CA ALA A 136 3.22 3.94 9.49
C ALA A 136 3.84 4.95 10.47
N GLY A 137 4.01 6.22 10.03
CA GLY A 137 4.59 7.29 10.84
C GLY A 137 3.90 7.46 12.19
N ALA A 138 2.57 7.56 12.20
CA ALA A 138 1.78 7.67 13.44
C ALA A 138 1.96 6.49 14.40
N HIS A 139 2.13 5.27 13.88
CA HIS A 139 2.45 4.09 14.71
C HIS A 139 3.85 4.19 15.31
N GLY A 140 4.81 4.76 14.58
CA GLY A 140 6.16 5.02 15.08
C GLY A 140 6.14 6.03 16.24
N GLU A 141 5.38 7.12 16.09
CA GLU A 141 5.17 8.13 17.14
C GLU A 141 4.53 7.52 18.38
N LEU A 142 3.44 6.77 18.22
CA LEU A 142 2.77 6.08 19.33
C LEU A 142 3.72 5.10 20.04
N THR A 143 4.46 4.30 19.26
CA THR A 143 5.44 3.35 19.82
C THR A 143 6.52 4.07 20.61
N GLY A 144 7.02 5.20 20.10
CA GLY A 144 7.98 6.05 20.80
C GLY A 144 7.44 6.55 22.14
N LEU A 145 6.20 7.03 22.19
CA LEU A 145 5.54 7.45 23.42
C LEU A 145 5.36 6.30 24.42
N MET A 146 4.98 5.12 23.93
CA MET A 146 4.86 3.93 24.78
C MET A 146 6.20 3.52 25.38
N ILE A 147 7.29 3.58 24.62
CA ILE A 147 8.65 3.30 25.12
C ILE A 147 9.07 4.33 26.16
N ILE A 148 8.83 5.62 25.93
CA ILE A 148 9.13 6.69 26.88
C ILE A 148 8.36 6.47 28.18
N ARG A 149 7.09 6.15 28.09
CA ARG A 149 6.25 5.83 29.25
C ARG A 149 6.81 4.64 30.04
N ALA A 150 7.07 3.53 29.37
CA ALA A 150 7.63 2.33 29.99
C ALA A 150 8.98 2.61 30.67
N TYR A 151 9.82 3.46 30.06
CA TYR A 151 11.08 3.89 30.65
C TYR A 151 10.85 4.63 31.98
N HIS A 152 9.93 5.61 32.03
CA HIS A 152 9.62 6.32 33.26
C HIS A 152 9.02 5.42 34.35
N GLU A 153 8.10 4.52 33.97
CA GLU A 153 7.52 3.55 34.87
C GLU A 153 8.59 2.62 35.47
N SER A 154 9.53 2.13 34.67
CA SER A 154 10.62 1.26 35.12
C SER A 154 11.56 1.93 36.11
N ARG A 155 11.63 3.26 36.12
CA ARG A 155 12.42 4.08 37.05
C ARG A 155 11.63 4.57 38.27
N GLY A 156 10.34 4.20 38.39
CA GLY A 156 9.49 4.67 39.47
C GLY A 156 9.05 6.13 39.34
N ASP A 157 9.25 6.78 38.20
CA ASP A 157 8.82 8.16 37.93
C ASP A 157 7.35 8.19 37.48
N LEU A 158 6.44 8.00 38.44
CA LEU A 158 5.01 7.95 38.21
C LEU A 158 4.35 9.34 38.05
N LYS A 159 5.10 10.42 38.14
CA LYS A 159 4.57 11.79 38.04
C LYS A 159 4.36 12.25 36.57
N ARG A 160 4.98 11.58 35.62
CA ARG A 160 4.88 11.91 34.19
C ARG A 160 3.78 11.08 33.52
N THR A 161 2.52 11.39 33.83
CA THR A 161 1.33 10.67 33.36
C THR A 161 0.56 11.39 32.25
N LYS A 162 1.02 12.58 31.84
CA LYS A 162 0.39 13.37 30.77
C LYS A 162 1.43 13.69 29.71
#